data_28dd7d8ca07618e959959d45ce25f656
#
_entry.id   28dd7d8ca07618e959959d45ce25f656
#
_cell.length_a   1.000
_cell.length_b   1.000
_cell.length_c   1.000
_cell.angle_alpha   90.00
_cell.angle_beta   90.00
_cell.angle_gamma   90.00
#
_symmetry.space_group_name_H-M   'P 1'
#
loop_
_entity.id
_entity.type
_entity.pdbx_description
1 polymer ?
#
loop_
_entity_poly.entity_id
_entity_poly.type
_entity_poly.pdbx_seq_one_letter_code
_entity_poly.pdbx_strand_id
1 'polypeptide(L)'
;MSKYIAITFSPVQSFIEKSRKLRDLYGASQILSDLTSTIVTHRPEQYHLISPGLLNSQQGMPNRVLLKIDSEMQSSSSEEIIAELQRAFLNRWKNILATCRKWVENALAPYYRSSEWNWQKSWKKWEKRTWEFFWGMGDNLESAMVDLENRKLARNWQGVNWVGESSSLSGTDAIAWYGMDRENQDMKTLDWSEENRHIALFYRRLAFLLDGVNDPDGQPKDRQPEGKYIDGNERLNIPELTKRLITLPHIARSLGVELPEELRQRGFRDLIRRPQDNPASVGQKTGWFMGDGDKVGDYLKDLGSDQKIRDFSKIMRQWGQKFQRDFNQTELGRIIYAGGDDFLGIVYNSQFPGPQLNSIDLDRVLHWLQTPHK
;
A
#
# COMPACT_ATOMS: atom_id res chain seq x y z
N MET A 1 8.39 -34.47 -13.88
CA MET A 1 9.45 -33.68 -13.19
C MET A 1 8.79 -32.50 -12.55
N SER A 2 9.17 -32.15 -11.34
CA SER A 2 8.65 -30.94 -10.66
C SER A 2 9.09 -29.68 -11.40
N LYS A 3 8.22 -28.64 -11.40
CA LYS A 3 8.53 -27.30 -11.92
C LYS A 3 8.51 -26.29 -10.79
N TYR A 4 9.44 -25.34 -10.85
CA TYR A 4 9.52 -24.23 -9.92
C TYR A 4 9.03 -22.95 -10.62
N ILE A 5 8.28 -22.15 -9.89
CA ILE A 5 7.73 -20.88 -10.38
C ILE A 5 8.14 -19.79 -9.41
N ALA A 6 8.75 -18.74 -9.93
CA ALA A 6 9.00 -17.51 -9.21
C ALA A 6 8.06 -16.43 -9.74
N ILE A 7 7.32 -15.76 -8.85
CA ILE A 7 6.38 -14.72 -9.20
C ILE A 7 6.77 -13.43 -8.47
N THR A 8 6.64 -12.30 -9.15
CA THR A 8 6.71 -10.97 -8.54
C THR A 8 5.81 -9.99 -9.30
N PHE A 9 5.59 -8.82 -8.72
CA PHE A 9 4.87 -7.75 -9.38
C PHE A 9 5.53 -6.40 -9.08
N SER A 10 5.33 -5.43 -9.95
CA SER A 10 5.88 -4.07 -9.83
C SER A 10 4.87 -3.03 -10.31
N PRO A 11 5.04 -1.73 -9.95
CA PRO A 11 6.12 -1.14 -9.17
C PRO A 11 5.82 -1.16 -7.66
N VAL A 12 6.63 -1.81 -6.84
CA VAL A 12 6.44 -1.84 -5.38
C VAL A 12 7.04 -0.62 -4.71
N GLN A 13 8.33 -0.35 -4.96
CA GLN A 13 9.04 0.74 -4.29
C GLN A 13 8.40 2.09 -4.59
N SER A 14 8.19 2.43 -5.86
CA SER A 14 7.57 3.72 -6.22
C SER A 14 6.12 3.84 -5.77
N PHE A 15 5.41 2.73 -5.58
CA PHE A 15 4.07 2.73 -4.98
C PHE A 15 4.11 3.09 -3.50
N ILE A 16 5.12 2.61 -2.75
CA ILE A 16 5.34 2.95 -1.34
C ILE A 16 5.85 4.38 -1.21
N GLU A 17 6.85 4.79 -2.00
CA GLU A 17 7.50 6.10 -1.93
C GLU A 17 6.56 7.28 -2.19
N LYS A 18 5.54 7.12 -3.04
CA LYS A 18 4.48 8.11 -3.24
C LYS A 18 3.59 8.21 -2.00
N SER A 19 4.17 8.67 -0.89
CA SER A 19 3.53 8.75 0.42
C SER A 19 3.92 10.04 1.15
N ARG A 20 2.94 10.69 1.78
CA ARG A 20 3.14 11.90 2.60
C ARG A 20 2.70 11.68 4.04
N LYS A 21 1.66 10.87 4.23
CA LYS A 21 1.12 10.53 5.54
C LYS A 21 1.48 9.09 5.89
N LEU A 22 1.61 8.77 7.18
CA LEU A 22 1.78 7.38 7.61
C LEU A 22 0.67 6.47 7.08
N ARG A 23 -0.52 7.01 6.92
CA ARG A 23 -1.66 6.30 6.35
C ARG A 23 -1.41 5.84 4.90
N ASP A 24 -0.65 6.60 4.13
CA ASP A 24 -0.26 6.20 2.77
C ASP A 24 0.66 4.96 2.80
N LEU A 25 1.59 4.92 3.75
CA LEU A 25 2.52 3.80 3.91
C LEU A 25 1.82 2.54 4.40
N TYR A 26 0.95 2.67 5.42
CA TYR A 26 0.14 1.55 5.88
C TYR A 26 -0.79 1.03 4.80
N GLY A 27 -1.46 1.94 4.07
CA GLY A 27 -2.34 1.56 2.95
C GLY A 27 -1.57 0.87 1.83
N ALA A 28 -0.36 1.35 1.50
CA ALA A 28 0.51 0.69 0.52
C ALA A 28 0.89 -0.72 1.00
N SER A 29 1.37 -0.86 2.24
CA SER A 29 1.72 -2.16 2.82
C SER A 29 0.55 -3.14 2.84
N GLN A 30 -0.65 -2.68 3.21
CA GLN A 30 -1.85 -3.51 3.23
C GLN A 30 -2.26 -3.97 1.82
N ILE A 31 -2.22 -3.09 0.82
CA ILE A 31 -2.52 -3.44 -0.57
C ILE A 31 -1.53 -4.48 -1.08
N LEU A 32 -0.24 -4.25 -0.90
CA LEU A 32 0.81 -5.18 -1.35
C LEU A 32 0.68 -6.54 -0.68
N SER A 33 0.43 -6.56 0.62
CA SER A 33 0.23 -7.79 1.39
C SER A 33 -1.00 -8.56 0.96
N ASP A 34 -2.11 -7.87 0.72
CA ASP A 34 -3.36 -8.45 0.26
C ASP A 34 -3.23 -9.03 -1.16
N LEU A 35 -2.53 -8.34 -2.05
CA LEU A 35 -2.25 -8.83 -3.39
C LEU A 35 -1.35 -10.08 -3.37
N THR A 36 -0.29 -10.10 -2.54
CA THR A 36 0.55 -11.28 -2.36
C THR A 36 -0.25 -12.43 -1.74
N SER A 37 -1.06 -12.15 -0.72
CA SER A 37 -1.93 -13.14 -0.09
C SER A 37 -2.88 -13.76 -1.10
N THR A 38 -3.45 -12.95 -2.00
CA THR A 38 -4.32 -13.43 -3.07
C THR A 38 -3.62 -14.43 -3.98
N ILE A 39 -2.36 -14.19 -4.36
CA ILE A 39 -1.59 -15.14 -5.16
C ILE A 39 -1.43 -16.46 -4.41
N VAL A 40 -0.97 -16.44 -3.16
CA VAL A 40 -0.57 -17.62 -2.41
C VAL A 40 -1.76 -18.42 -1.82
N THR A 41 -2.94 -17.84 -1.76
CA THR A 41 -4.14 -18.52 -1.26
C THR A 41 -5.08 -18.97 -2.38
N HIS A 42 -4.82 -18.58 -3.63
CA HIS A 42 -5.63 -18.99 -4.76
C HIS A 42 -5.26 -20.41 -5.18
N ARG A 43 -6.17 -21.37 -4.97
CA ARG A 43 -5.99 -22.81 -5.29
C ARG A 43 -4.69 -23.42 -4.73
N PRO A 44 -4.44 -23.32 -3.42
CA PRO A 44 -3.20 -23.76 -2.80
C PRO A 44 -2.96 -25.29 -2.95
N GLU A 45 -3.97 -26.05 -3.34
CA GLU A 45 -3.89 -27.48 -3.62
C GLU A 45 -3.16 -27.83 -4.92
N GLN A 46 -2.91 -26.84 -5.78
CA GLN A 46 -2.25 -27.05 -7.09
C GLN A 46 -0.73 -26.88 -7.04
N TYR A 47 -0.18 -26.44 -5.91
CA TYR A 47 1.24 -26.18 -5.77
C TYR A 47 1.69 -26.23 -4.30
N HIS A 48 2.98 -26.42 -4.10
CA HIS A 48 3.62 -26.26 -2.79
C HIS A 48 4.19 -24.84 -2.68
N LEU A 49 3.75 -24.09 -1.67
CA LEU A 49 4.29 -22.77 -1.36
C LEU A 49 5.65 -22.93 -0.67
N ILE A 50 6.72 -22.38 -1.27
CA ILE A 50 8.07 -22.35 -0.70
C ILE A 50 8.28 -21.02 0.05
N SER A 51 7.97 -19.89 -0.57
CA SER A 51 8.06 -18.56 0.04
C SER A 51 6.87 -17.69 -0.40
N PRO A 52 6.28 -16.92 0.51
CA PRO A 52 6.61 -16.74 1.94
C PRO A 52 6.23 -17.95 2.81
N GLY A 53 7.09 -18.27 3.77
CA GLY A 53 6.90 -19.44 4.66
C GLY A 53 5.79 -19.27 5.71
N LEU A 54 5.33 -18.05 5.96
CA LEU A 54 4.24 -17.70 6.87
C LEU A 54 3.40 -16.59 6.26
N LEU A 55 2.09 -16.81 6.20
CA LEU A 55 1.14 -15.82 5.69
C LEU A 55 0.64 -14.92 6.82
N ASN A 56 0.99 -13.65 6.77
CA ASN A 56 0.45 -12.63 7.66
C ASN A 56 0.43 -11.27 6.95
N SER A 57 -0.75 -10.84 6.53
CA SER A 57 -0.94 -9.60 5.78
C SER A 57 -0.81 -8.33 6.63
N GLN A 58 -0.98 -8.43 7.96
CA GLN A 58 -0.96 -7.25 8.84
C GLN A 58 0.43 -6.61 8.99
N GLN A 59 1.47 -7.38 8.74
CA GLN A 59 2.87 -6.97 8.97
C GLN A 59 3.65 -6.68 7.70
N GLY A 60 2.95 -6.65 6.59
CA GLY A 60 3.57 -6.67 5.26
C GLY A 60 3.84 -8.09 4.77
N MET A 61 3.78 -8.29 3.48
CA MET A 61 4.11 -9.53 2.80
C MET A 61 5.15 -9.24 1.72
N PRO A 62 6.14 -10.11 1.51
CA PRO A 62 7.07 -9.92 0.40
C PRO A 62 6.32 -10.02 -0.92
N ASN A 63 6.72 -9.23 -1.89
CA ASN A 63 6.15 -9.26 -3.25
C ASN A 63 6.73 -10.36 -4.14
N ARG A 64 7.64 -11.17 -3.61
CA ARG A 64 8.22 -12.34 -4.29
C ARG A 64 7.62 -13.62 -3.72
N VAL A 65 7.07 -14.44 -4.61
CA VAL A 65 6.45 -15.72 -4.28
C VAL A 65 7.18 -16.82 -5.01
N LEU A 66 7.52 -17.90 -4.29
CA LEU A 66 8.17 -19.08 -4.83
C LEU A 66 7.26 -20.30 -4.63
N LEU A 67 6.94 -20.98 -5.72
CA LEU A 67 6.05 -22.13 -5.77
C LEU A 67 6.76 -23.32 -6.40
N LYS A 68 6.33 -24.52 -6.02
CA LYS A 68 6.71 -25.78 -6.67
C LYS A 68 5.45 -26.52 -7.11
N ILE A 69 5.44 -26.98 -8.33
CA ILE A 69 4.39 -27.82 -8.89
C ILE A 69 4.98 -29.21 -9.14
N ASP A 70 4.45 -30.23 -8.49
CA ASP A 70 4.84 -31.60 -8.72
C ASP A 70 4.04 -32.20 -9.87
N SER A 71 4.67 -33.06 -10.67
CA SER A 71 4.04 -33.74 -11.83
C SER A 71 2.80 -34.57 -11.46
N GLU A 72 2.71 -35.01 -10.22
CA GLU A 72 1.57 -35.79 -9.71
C GLU A 72 0.36 -34.92 -9.35
N MET A 73 0.56 -33.61 -9.14
CA MET A 73 -0.51 -32.64 -8.82
C MET A 73 -1.15 -32.03 -10.07
N GLN A 74 -0.66 -32.35 -11.27
CA GLN A 74 -1.07 -31.69 -12.52
C GLN A 74 -2.44 -32.16 -13.02
N SER A 75 -3.49 -31.46 -12.59
CA SER A 75 -4.75 -31.38 -13.36
C SER A 75 -4.71 -30.30 -14.45
N SER A 76 -3.77 -29.35 -14.36
CA SER A 76 -3.59 -28.20 -15.26
C SER A 76 -2.13 -28.00 -15.61
N SER A 77 -1.82 -27.39 -16.74
CA SER A 77 -0.43 -27.03 -17.07
C SER A 77 0.11 -25.94 -16.15
N SER A 78 1.44 -25.85 -16.01
CA SER A 78 2.06 -24.79 -15.19
C SER A 78 1.69 -23.39 -15.68
N GLU A 79 1.57 -23.20 -17.00
CA GLU A 79 1.16 -21.96 -17.63
C GLU A 79 -0.29 -21.60 -17.32
N GLU A 80 -1.19 -22.58 -17.25
CA GLU A 80 -2.58 -22.36 -16.85
C GLU A 80 -2.68 -21.93 -15.41
N ILE A 81 -1.92 -22.56 -14.50
CA ILE A 81 -1.84 -22.17 -13.09
C ILE A 81 -1.34 -20.73 -12.96
N ILE A 82 -0.28 -20.37 -13.67
CA ILE A 82 0.26 -18.99 -13.66
C ILE A 82 -0.79 -18.00 -14.17
N ALA A 83 -1.48 -18.32 -15.28
CA ALA A 83 -2.53 -17.46 -15.83
C ALA A 83 -3.72 -17.29 -14.87
N GLU A 84 -4.06 -18.31 -14.09
CA GLU A 84 -5.08 -18.22 -13.04
C GLU A 84 -4.63 -17.33 -11.88
N LEU A 85 -3.39 -17.50 -11.41
CA LEU A 85 -2.82 -16.65 -10.35
C LEU A 85 -2.77 -15.18 -10.79
N GLN A 86 -2.35 -14.92 -12.02
CA GLN A 86 -2.34 -13.56 -12.58
C GLN A 86 -3.76 -12.98 -12.65
N ARG A 87 -4.74 -13.76 -13.10
CA ARG A 87 -6.15 -13.30 -13.13
C ARG A 87 -6.69 -13.01 -11.74
N ALA A 88 -6.39 -13.86 -10.75
CA ALA A 88 -6.79 -13.66 -9.36
C ALA A 88 -6.20 -12.35 -8.81
N PHE A 89 -4.91 -12.12 -9.02
CA PHE A 89 -4.19 -10.91 -8.64
C PHE A 89 -4.82 -9.64 -9.26
N LEU A 90 -5.03 -9.63 -10.58
CA LEU A 90 -5.61 -8.48 -11.28
C LEU A 90 -7.08 -8.23 -10.88
N ASN A 91 -7.86 -9.28 -10.68
CA ASN A 91 -9.24 -9.16 -10.20
C ASN A 91 -9.29 -8.62 -8.76
N ARG A 92 -8.34 -9.01 -7.91
CA ARG A 92 -8.25 -8.47 -6.55
C ARG A 92 -7.99 -6.97 -6.57
N TRP A 93 -7.01 -6.51 -7.35
CA TRP A 93 -6.74 -5.08 -7.52
C TRP A 93 -7.96 -4.33 -8.06
N LYS A 94 -8.60 -4.85 -9.08
CA LYS A 94 -9.84 -4.29 -9.62
C LYS A 94 -10.93 -4.16 -8.57
N ASN A 95 -11.09 -5.17 -7.70
CA ASN A 95 -12.07 -5.14 -6.61
C ASN A 95 -11.74 -4.05 -5.58
N ILE A 96 -10.47 -3.89 -5.21
CA ILE A 96 -10.02 -2.82 -4.30
C ILE A 96 -10.39 -1.46 -4.89
N LEU A 97 -10.02 -1.19 -6.15
CA LEU A 97 -10.33 0.06 -6.82
C LEU A 97 -11.84 0.32 -6.91
N ALA A 98 -12.61 -0.70 -7.30
CA ALA A 98 -14.06 -0.58 -7.45
C ALA A 98 -14.74 -0.27 -6.11
N THR A 99 -14.29 -0.90 -5.02
CA THR A 99 -14.82 -0.67 -3.67
C THR A 99 -14.51 0.75 -3.21
N CYS A 100 -13.28 1.23 -3.41
CA CYS A 100 -12.90 2.61 -3.06
C CYS A 100 -13.67 3.63 -3.88
N ARG A 101 -13.78 3.43 -5.20
CA ARG A 101 -14.57 4.31 -6.09
C ARG A 101 -16.03 4.39 -5.65
N LYS A 102 -16.66 3.23 -5.47
CA LYS A 102 -18.08 3.15 -5.06
C LYS A 102 -18.32 3.86 -3.73
N TRP A 103 -17.38 3.75 -2.80
CA TRP A 103 -17.49 4.45 -1.53
C TRP A 103 -17.47 5.97 -1.74
N VAL A 104 -16.55 6.52 -2.54
CA VAL A 104 -16.48 7.96 -2.83
C VAL A 104 -17.77 8.45 -3.52
N GLU A 105 -18.22 7.71 -4.54
CA GLU A 105 -19.46 8.02 -5.26
C GLU A 105 -20.67 8.04 -4.32
N ASN A 106 -20.79 7.07 -3.43
CA ASN A 106 -21.89 7.01 -2.44
C ASN A 106 -21.78 8.13 -1.40
N ALA A 107 -20.60 8.38 -0.85
CA ALA A 107 -20.40 9.41 0.16
C ALA A 107 -20.71 10.81 -0.37
N LEU A 108 -20.42 11.06 -1.63
CA LEU A 108 -20.62 12.35 -2.28
C LEU A 108 -21.92 12.42 -3.11
N ALA A 109 -22.73 11.36 -3.16
CA ALA A 109 -24.00 11.35 -3.89
C ALA A 109 -24.97 12.50 -3.53
N PRO A 110 -25.02 13.02 -2.28
CA PRO A 110 -25.86 14.18 -1.97
C PRO A 110 -25.44 15.46 -2.69
N TYR A 111 -24.20 15.54 -3.16
CA TYR A 111 -23.61 16.77 -3.71
C TYR A 111 -23.41 16.73 -5.23
N TYR A 112 -23.45 15.53 -5.84
CA TYR A 112 -23.20 15.32 -7.27
C TYR A 112 -24.21 14.35 -7.85
N ARG A 113 -24.79 14.73 -8.99
CA ARG A 113 -25.73 13.85 -9.72
C ARG A 113 -24.98 12.68 -10.35
N SER A 114 -25.65 11.56 -10.54
CA SER A 114 -25.04 10.37 -11.16
C SER A 114 -24.48 10.63 -12.56
N SER A 115 -25.06 11.57 -13.32
CA SER A 115 -24.58 11.97 -14.65
C SER A 115 -23.29 12.80 -14.64
N GLU A 116 -22.87 13.33 -13.50
CA GLU A 116 -21.65 14.13 -13.36
C GLU A 116 -20.39 13.28 -13.16
N TRP A 117 -20.56 12.00 -12.83
CA TRP A 117 -19.44 11.08 -12.60
C TRP A 117 -18.80 10.59 -13.92
N ASN A 118 -17.79 11.33 -14.38
CA ASN A 118 -17.10 11.08 -15.65
C ASN A 118 -15.66 10.58 -15.47
N TRP A 119 -15.39 9.71 -14.53
CA TRP A 119 -14.05 9.22 -14.22
C TRP A 119 -13.83 7.71 -14.39
N GLN A 120 -14.79 7.03 -14.98
CA GLN A 120 -14.76 5.57 -15.13
C GLN A 120 -13.62 5.08 -16.02
N LYS A 121 -13.30 5.85 -17.09
CA LYS A 121 -12.18 5.49 -18.00
C LYS A 121 -10.84 5.54 -17.26
N SER A 122 -10.63 6.54 -16.41
CA SER A 122 -9.43 6.69 -15.60
C SER A 122 -9.28 5.57 -14.57
N TRP A 123 -10.36 5.22 -13.85
CA TRP A 123 -10.32 4.07 -12.94
C TRP A 123 -9.98 2.76 -13.68
N LYS A 124 -10.55 2.53 -14.88
CA LYS A 124 -10.22 1.37 -15.71
C LYS A 124 -8.77 1.37 -16.22
N LYS A 125 -8.18 2.54 -16.46
CA LYS A 125 -6.75 2.62 -16.80
C LYS A 125 -5.89 2.11 -15.64
N TRP A 126 -6.21 2.54 -14.41
CA TRP A 126 -5.49 2.11 -13.22
C TRP A 126 -5.72 0.64 -12.86
N GLU A 127 -6.91 0.07 -13.16
CA GLU A 127 -7.13 -1.38 -13.07
C GLU A 127 -6.12 -2.18 -13.89
N LYS A 128 -5.77 -1.69 -15.07
CA LYS A 128 -4.95 -2.42 -16.06
C LYS A 128 -3.46 -2.09 -15.99
N ARG A 129 -3.09 -0.93 -15.46
CA ARG A 129 -1.73 -0.37 -15.64
C ARG A 129 -1.02 -0.04 -14.34
N THR A 130 -1.62 -0.27 -13.18
CA THR A 130 -0.95 -0.07 -11.91
C THR A 130 0.13 -1.11 -11.70
N TRP A 131 -0.15 -2.35 -12.05
CA TRP A 131 0.70 -3.49 -11.76
C TRP A 131 1.14 -4.21 -13.02
N GLU A 132 2.42 -4.51 -13.10
CA GLU A 132 3.00 -5.49 -14.00
C GLU A 132 3.23 -6.77 -13.21
N PHE A 133 2.73 -7.90 -13.70
CA PHE A 133 2.88 -9.22 -13.09
C PHE A 133 3.95 -10.00 -13.86
N PHE A 134 5.00 -10.40 -13.17
CA PHE A 134 6.12 -11.15 -13.74
C PHE A 134 6.18 -12.54 -13.13
N TRP A 135 6.60 -13.48 -13.93
CA TRP A 135 6.85 -14.85 -13.50
C TRP A 135 8.01 -15.47 -14.26
N GLY A 136 8.68 -16.41 -13.64
CA GLY A 136 9.70 -17.23 -14.26
C GLY A 136 9.48 -18.69 -13.89
N MET A 137 9.90 -19.61 -14.73
CA MET A 137 9.74 -21.03 -14.54
C MET A 137 11.04 -21.78 -14.84
N GLY A 138 11.29 -22.85 -14.08
CA GLY A 138 12.48 -23.68 -14.27
C GLY A 138 12.35 -25.05 -13.61
N ASP A 139 13.37 -25.89 -13.83
CA ASP A 139 13.45 -27.23 -13.21
C ASP A 139 13.99 -27.18 -11.77
N ASN A 140 14.48 -26.04 -11.34
CA ASN A 140 14.90 -25.72 -9.99
C ASN A 140 14.66 -24.24 -9.69
N LEU A 141 14.82 -23.82 -8.43
CA LEU A 141 14.59 -22.44 -8.00
C LEU A 141 15.50 -21.44 -8.71
N GLU A 142 16.77 -21.77 -8.93
CA GLU A 142 17.73 -20.89 -9.58
C GLU A 142 17.30 -20.58 -11.01
N SER A 143 16.98 -21.60 -11.80
CA SER A 143 16.52 -21.41 -13.19
C SER A 143 15.20 -20.63 -13.27
N ALA A 144 14.27 -20.85 -12.33
CA ALA A 144 13.03 -20.07 -12.24
C ALA A 144 13.30 -18.59 -11.92
N MET A 145 14.26 -18.30 -11.04
CA MET A 145 14.65 -16.94 -10.70
C MET A 145 15.37 -16.25 -11.86
N VAL A 146 16.25 -16.95 -12.58
CA VAL A 146 16.92 -16.40 -13.78
C VAL A 146 15.88 -16.09 -14.87
N ASP A 147 14.92 -16.99 -15.12
CA ASP A 147 13.85 -16.72 -16.09
C ASP A 147 12.99 -15.51 -15.67
N LEU A 148 12.67 -15.39 -14.38
CA LEU A 148 11.96 -14.22 -13.85
C LEU A 148 12.72 -12.91 -14.12
N GLU A 149 14.00 -12.85 -13.81
CA GLU A 149 14.81 -11.64 -14.04
C GLU A 149 14.93 -11.30 -15.54
N ASN A 150 15.12 -12.30 -16.40
CA ASN A 150 15.12 -12.11 -17.84
C ASN A 150 13.81 -11.50 -18.37
N ARG A 151 12.67 -11.97 -17.88
CA ARG A 151 11.34 -11.44 -18.24
C ARG A 151 11.15 -10.01 -17.74
N LYS A 152 11.64 -9.69 -16.54
CA LYS A 152 11.61 -8.31 -16.00
C LYS A 152 12.46 -7.37 -16.85
N LEU A 153 13.65 -7.79 -17.28
CA LEU A 153 14.52 -7.00 -18.13
C LEU A 153 13.94 -6.80 -19.55
N ALA A 154 13.23 -7.79 -20.08
CA ALA A 154 12.59 -7.75 -21.40
C ALA A 154 11.26 -7.01 -21.43
N ARG A 155 10.82 -6.41 -20.31
CA ARG A 155 9.53 -5.70 -20.23
C ARG A 155 9.44 -4.55 -21.22
N ASN A 156 8.27 -4.40 -21.83
CA ASN A 156 7.93 -3.24 -22.64
C ASN A 156 7.11 -2.25 -21.80
N TRP A 157 7.78 -1.30 -21.16
CA TRP A 157 7.13 -0.31 -20.33
C TRP A 157 6.44 0.76 -21.18
N GLN A 158 5.16 1.03 -20.86
CA GLN A 158 4.40 2.10 -21.47
C GLN A 158 3.94 3.08 -20.39
N GLY A 159 4.38 4.35 -20.51
CA GLY A 159 3.91 5.43 -19.65
C GLY A 159 2.42 5.69 -19.82
N VAL A 160 1.76 6.04 -18.74
CA VAL A 160 0.38 6.56 -18.78
C VAL A 160 0.46 8.06 -18.93
N ASN A 161 -0.03 8.58 -20.06
CA ASN A 161 -0.19 10.01 -20.23
C ASN A 161 -1.55 10.47 -19.66
N TRP A 162 -1.59 11.69 -19.14
CA TRP A 162 -2.80 12.29 -18.56
C TRP A 162 -2.96 13.74 -19.00
N VAL A 163 -4.18 14.22 -18.82
CA VAL A 163 -4.55 15.60 -19.09
C VAL A 163 -5.16 16.17 -17.80
N GLY A 164 -4.87 17.42 -17.49
CA GLY A 164 -5.37 18.10 -16.31
C GLY A 164 -4.34 18.24 -15.19
N GLU A 165 -4.81 18.52 -13.99
CA GLU A 165 -3.98 18.75 -12.82
C GLU A 165 -3.30 17.44 -12.36
N SER A 166 -2.02 17.55 -12.02
CA SER A 166 -1.23 16.44 -11.45
C SER A 166 -1.41 16.33 -9.95
N SER A 167 -1.23 15.12 -9.41
CA SER A 167 -1.25 14.89 -7.97
C SER A 167 -0.33 15.86 -7.22
N SER A 168 -0.85 16.48 -6.17
CA SER A 168 -0.05 17.34 -5.28
C SER A 168 0.92 16.56 -4.39
N LEU A 169 0.77 15.24 -4.30
CA LEU A 169 1.63 14.37 -3.51
C LEU A 169 2.86 13.94 -4.29
N SER A 170 2.66 13.35 -5.46
CA SER A 170 3.74 12.80 -6.29
C SER A 170 4.18 13.71 -7.44
N GLY A 171 3.40 14.73 -7.80
CA GLY A 171 3.64 15.55 -8.98
C GLY A 171 3.40 14.82 -10.30
N THR A 172 2.99 13.57 -10.24
CA THR A 172 2.76 12.69 -11.38
C THR A 172 1.32 12.19 -11.38
N ASP A 173 0.82 11.83 -12.55
CA ASP A 173 -0.52 11.27 -12.77
C ASP A 173 -1.66 12.26 -12.47
N ALA A 174 -2.76 12.13 -13.18
CA ALA A 174 -3.93 12.97 -13.01
C ALA A 174 -4.60 12.76 -11.64
N ILE A 175 -5.10 13.83 -11.05
CA ILE A 175 -5.87 13.78 -9.81
C ILE A 175 -7.16 12.97 -9.98
N ALA A 176 -7.58 12.29 -8.93
CA ALA A 176 -8.87 11.60 -8.88
C ALA A 176 -9.99 12.60 -8.58
N TRP A 177 -10.80 12.91 -9.56
CA TRP A 177 -11.98 13.74 -9.36
C TRP A 177 -13.07 13.41 -10.40
N TYR A 178 -14.34 13.71 -10.09
CA TYR A 178 -15.49 13.22 -10.85
C TYR A 178 -15.57 13.73 -12.29
N GLY A 179 -15.01 14.89 -12.59
CA GLY A 179 -15.03 15.51 -13.92
C GLY A 179 -13.90 15.13 -14.87
N MET A 180 -13.12 14.12 -14.55
CA MET A 180 -11.85 13.77 -15.17
C MET A 180 -11.90 13.33 -16.63
N ASP A 181 -12.91 12.55 -17.01
CA ASP A 181 -13.05 11.92 -18.33
C ASP A 181 -14.21 12.49 -19.14
N ARG A 182 -14.55 13.76 -18.95
CA ARG A 182 -15.66 14.40 -19.69
C ARG A 182 -15.40 14.31 -21.20
N GLU A 183 -16.43 13.96 -21.95
CA GLU A 183 -16.38 13.91 -23.40
C GLU A 183 -16.35 15.33 -23.97
N ASN A 184 -15.61 15.51 -25.08
CA ASN A 184 -15.47 16.78 -25.81
C ASN A 184 -14.89 17.96 -25.01
N GLN A 185 -14.11 17.70 -23.98
CA GLN A 185 -13.41 18.75 -23.24
C GLN A 185 -12.21 19.24 -24.05
N ASP A 186 -12.34 20.39 -24.70
CA ASP A 186 -11.20 21.07 -25.30
C ASP A 186 -10.43 21.82 -24.21
N MET A 187 -9.20 21.35 -23.94
CA MET A 187 -8.33 21.93 -22.92
C MET A 187 -7.96 23.39 -23.20
N LYS A 188 -8.06 23.85 -24.45
CA LYS A 188 -7.75 25.23 -24.84
C LYS A 188 -8.87 26.19 -24.46
N THR A 189 -10.09 25.67 -24.37
CA THR A 189 -11.30 26.48 -24.05
C THR A 189 -11.78 26.29 -22.62
N LEU A 190 -11.08 25.45 -21.83
CA LEU A 190 -11.44 25.19 -20.44
C LEU A 190 -11.19 26.41 -19.56
N ASP A 191 -12.21 26.84 -18.82
CA ASP A 191 -12.03 27.81 -17.74
C ASP A 191 -11.37 27.14 -16.53
N TRP A 192 -10.05 27.26 -16.46
CA TRP A 192 -9.25 26.68 -15.39
C TRP A 192 -9.58 27.24 -14.00
N SER A 193 -10.07 28.47 -13.92
CA SER A 193 -10.46 29.08 -12.63
C SER A 193 -11.71 28.38 -12.07
N GLU A 194 -12.68 28.14 -12.94
CA GLU A 194 -13.89 27.42 -12.56
C GLU A 194 -13.61 25.94 -12.28
N GLU A 195 -12.80 25.29 -13.10
CA GLU A 195 -12.39 23.90 -12.91
C GLU A 195 -11.71 23.72 -11.56
N ASN A 196 -10.72 24.56 -11.22
CA ASN A 196 -10.01 24.52 -9.94
C ASN A 196 -10.95 24.74 -8.76
N ARG A 197 -11.96 25.58 -8.90
CA ARG A 197 -12.98 25.78 -7.86
C ARG A 197 -13.80 24.49 -7.62
N HIS A 198 -14.18 23.80 -8.69
CA HIS A 198 -14.91 22.53 -8.59
C HIS A 198 -14.05 21.44 -7.97
N ILE A 199 -12.79 21.34 -8.39
CA ILE A 199 -11.81 20.40 -7.80
C ILE A 199 -11.62 20.69 -6.31
N ALA A 200 -11.42 21.97 -5.93
CA ALA A 200 -11.25 22.36 -4.55
C ALA A 200 -12.47 22.01 -3.69
N LEU A 201 -13.67 22.25 -4.21
CA LEU A 201 -14.92 21.92 -3.52
C LEU A 201 -15.10 20.40 -3.35
N PHE A 202 -14.77 19.62 -4.39
CA PHE A 202 -14.79 18.15 -4.33
C PHE A 202 -13.89 17.62 -3.22
N TYR A 203 -12.63 18.05 -3.20
CA TYR A 203 -11.67 17.59 -2.19
C TYR A 203 -12.01 18.09 -0.78
N ARG A 204 -12.53 19.31 -0.65
CA ARG A 204 -13.01 19.84 0.64
C ARG A 204 -14.15 18.99 1.20
N ARG A 205 -15.16 18.67 0.39
CA ARG A 205 -16.28 17.79 0.79
C ARG A 205 -15.80 16.40 1.17
N LEU A 206 -14.96 15.79 0.33
CA LEU A 206 -14.39 14.48 0.58
C LEU A 206 -13.57 14.45 1.88
N ALA A 207 -12.75 15.46 2.13
CA ALA A 207 -11.95 15.55 3.35
C ALA A 207 -12.81 15.65 4.61
N PHE A 208 -13.85 16.49 4.62
CA PHE A 208 -14.78 16.59 5.74
C PHE A 208 -15.53 15.29 6.01
N LEU A 209 -16.02 14.62 4.96
CA LEU A 209 -16.71 13.32 5.11
C LEU A 209 -15.78 12.25 5.68
N LEU A 210 -14.52 12.23 5.26
CA LEU A 210 -13.49 11.34 5.78
C LEU A 210 -13.14 11.64 7.25
N ASP A 211 -13.24 12.89 7.67
CA ASP A 211 -13.07 13.31 9.07
C ASP A 211 -14.32 13.03 9.93
N GLY A 212 -15.41 12.53 9.32
CA GLY A 212 -16.66 12.18 10.00
C GLY A 212 -17.67 13.33 10.11
N VAL A 213 -17.51 14.38 9.30
CA VAL A 213 -18.45 15.49 9.22
C VAL A 213 -19.54 15.18 8.20
N ASN A 214 -20.77 15.02 8.64
CA ASN A 214 -21.89 14.61 7.77
C ASN A 214 -22.40 15.71 6.85
N ASP A 215 -22.21 16.98 7.21
CA ASP A 215 -22.60 18.14 6.39
C ASP A 215 -21.39 19.04 6.08
N PRO A 216 -20.61 18.73 5.04
CA PRO A 216 -19.46 19.53 4.62
C PRO A 216 -19.82 20.96 4.18
N ASP A 217 -20.98 21.15 3.55
CA ASP A 217 -21.38 22.46 3.01
C ASP A 217 -21.94 23.39 4.09
N GLY A 218 -22.49 22.83 5.18
CA GLY A 218 -22.91 23.57 6.36
C GLY A 218 -21.74 24.08 7.22
N GLN A 219 -20.50 23.72 6.90
CA GLN A 219 -19.34 24.17 7.67
C GLN A 219 -18.95 25.62 7.29
N PRO A 220 -18.52 26.44 8.28
CA PRO A 220 -17.99 27.77 8.01
C PRO A 220 -16.91 27.76 6.91
N LYS A 221 -16.86 28.80 6.07
CA LYS A 221 -15.94 28.86 4.93
C LYS A 221 -14.46 28.83 5.34
N ASP A 222 -14.15 29.38 6.48
CA ASP A 222 -12.82 29.43 7.10
C ASP A 222 -12.44 28.14 7.82
N ARG A 223 -13.44 27.29 8.19
CA ARG A 223 -13.16 25.98 8.79
C ARG A 223 -12.48 25.06 7.78
N GLN A 224 -11.35 24.52 8.18
CA GLN A 224 -10.63 23.52 7.41
C GLN A 224 -10.94 22.11 7.94
N PRO A 225 -10.89 21.05 7.08
CA PRO A 225 -10.93 19.67 7.52
C PRO A 225 -9.77 19.37 8.48
N GLU A 226 -9.96 18.45 9.41
CA GLU A 226 -8.87 17.98 10.28
C GLU A 226 -7.74 17.28 9.48
N GLY A 227 -8.09 16.74 8.31
CA GLY A 227 -7.14 16.10 7.39
C GLY A 227 -6.62 14.77 7.90
N LYS A 228 -7.44 14.02 8.65
CA LYS A 228 -7.10 12.66 9.11
C LYS A 228 -6.73 11.73 7.95
N TYR A 229 -7.48 11.85 6.86
CA TYR A 229 -7.26 11.09 5.63
C TYR A 229 -6.73 11.97 4.50
N ILE A 230 -7.40 13.06 4.20
CA ILE A 230 -7.06 13.99 3.12
C ILE A 230 -7.06 15.40 3.70
N ASP A 231 -5.99 16.15 3.47
CA ASP A 231 -5.98 17.59 3.76
C ASP A 231 -6.81 18.32 2.70
N GLY A 232 -7.46 19.41 3.07
CA GLY A 232 -8.31 20.17 2.16
C GLY A 232 -7.60 20.69 0.90
N ASN A 233 -6.29 20.84 0.95
CA ASN A 233 -5.45 21.28 -0.17
C ASN A 233 -4.75 20.14 -0.92
N GLU A 234 -4.89 18.90 -0.45
CA GLU A 234 -4.33 17.76 -1.17
C GLU A 234 -5.16 17.38 -2.38
N ARG A 235 -4.47 17.04 -3.46
CA ARG A 235 -5.01 16.52 -4.71
C ARG A 235 -4.32 15.20 -4.99
N LEU A 236 -5.04 14.10 -4.97
CA LEU A 236 -4.48 12.75 -5.02
C LEU A 236 -4.84 12.08 -6.34
N ASN A 237 -3.92 11.32 -6.92
CA ASN A 237 -4.26 10.41 -8.01
C ASN A 237 -5.05 9.19 -7.47
N ILE A 238 -5.58 8.36 -8.38
CA ILE A 238 -6.42 7.21 -8.01
C ILE A 238 -5.69 6.22 -7.10
N PRO A 239 -4.44 5.77 -7.38
CA PRO A 239 -3.69 4.91 -6.47
C PRO A 239 -3.43 5.52 -5.09
N GLU A 240 -3.09 6.80 -5.02
CA GLU A 240 -2.86 7.52 -3.76
C GLU A 240 -4.12 7.63 -2.92
N LEU A 241 -5.24 7.98 -3.56
CA LEU A 241 -6.55 7.99 -2.92
C LEU A 241 -6.91 6.60 -2.40
N THR A 242 -6.69 5.57 -3.20
CA THR A 242 -6.97 4.17 -2.84
C THR A 242 -6.15 3.73 -1.62
N LYS A 243 -4.85 4.09 -1.54
CA LYS A 243 -4.01 3.81 -0.36
C LYS A 243 -4.61 4.39 0.92
N ARG A 244 -5.19 5.57 0.87
CA ARG A 244 -5.84 6.17 2.05
C ARG A 244 -7.17 5.53 2.37
N LEU A 245 -7.99 5.28 1.36
CA LEU A 245 -9.33 4.74 1.55
C LEU A 245 -9.34 3.30 2.07
N ILE A 246 -8.38 2.46 1.69
CA ILE A 246 -8.30 1.09 2.20
C ILE A 246 -8.07 1.03 3.72
N THR A 247 -7.53 2.10 4.30
CA THR A 247 -7.35 2.22 5.75
C THR A 247 -8.61 2.64 6.50
N LEU A 248 -9.72 2.87 5.81
CA LEU A 248 -11.03 3.07 6.45
C LEU A 248 -11.57 1.72 6.94
N PRO A 249 -11.96 1.60 8.22
CA PRO A 249 -12.36 0.31 8.80
C PRO A 249 -13.49 -0.39 8.05
N HIS A 250 -14.46 0.35 7.53
CA HIS A 250 -15.58 -0.23 6.79
C HIS A 250 -15.18 -0.67 5.37
N ILE A 251 -14.26 0.03 4.69
CA ILE A 251 -13.72 -0.39 3.38
C ILE A 251 -12.86 -1.64 3.57
N ALA A 252 -11.92 -1.61 4.52
CA ALA A 252 -11.09 -2.77 4.83
C ALA A 252 -11.94 -4.01 5.13
N ARG A 253 -12.98 -3.85 5.98
CA ARG A 253 -13.92 -4.94 6.31
C ARG A 253 -14.65 -5.46 5.08
N SER A 254 -15.14 -4.59 4.19
CA SER A 254 -15.84 -5.01 2.97
C SER A 254 -14.93 -5.76 1.99
N LEU A 255 -13.63 -5.50 2.06
CA LEU A 255 -12.62 -6.19 1.27
C LEU A 255 -12.04 -7.43 1.98
N GLY A 256 -12.42 -7.70 3.23
CA GLY A 256 -11.82 -8.75 4.05
C GLY A 256 -10.34 -8.48 4.40
N VAL A 257 -9.93 -7.19 4.38
CA VAL A 257 -8.58 -6.77 4.76
C VAL A 257 -8.55 -6.49 6.25
N GLU A 258 -7.63 -7.14 6.95
CA GLU A 258 -7.40 -6.89 8.36
C GLU A 258 -6.45 -5.71 8.55
N LEU A 259 -6.96 -4.65 9.19
CA LEU A 259 -6.13 -3.51 9.54
C LEU A 259 -5.29 -3.79 10.79
N PRO A 260 -4.04 -3.33 10.84
CA PRO A 260 -3.24 -3.33 12.05
C PRO A 260 -3.99 -2.66 13.21
N GLU A 261 -3.74 -3.13 14.43
CA GLU A 261 -4.44 -2.63 15.63
C GLU A 261 -4.21 -1.14 15.85
N GLU A 262 -3.04 -0.65 15.51
CA GLU A 262 -2.66 0.77 15.56
C GLU A 262 -3.58 1.66 14.72
N LEU A 263 -4.05 1.15 13.57
CA LEU A 263 -5.02 1.85 12.73
C LEU A 263 -6.45 1.77 13.28
N ARG A 264 -6.77 0.72 14.05
CA ARG A 264 -8.11 0.51 14.61
C ARG A 264 -8.35 1.33 15.87
N GLN A 265 -7.40 1.25 16.83
CA GLN A 265 -7.60 1.79 18.19
C GLN A 265 -7.04 3.19 18.36
N ARG A 266 -5.83 3.42 17.93
CA ARG A 266 -5.10 4.68 18.18
C ARG A 266 -5.19 5.66 17.01
N GLY A 267 -5.40 5.15 15.80
CA GLY A 267 -5.24 5.95 14.58
C GLY A 267 -3.81 6.52 14.53
N PHE A 268 -3.69 7.82 14.24
CA PHE A 268 -2.40 8.53 14.26
C PHE A 268 -2.47 9.76 15.16
N ARG A 269 -3.29 9.73 16.21
CA ARG A 269 -3.47 10.88 17.12
C ARG A 269 -2.18 11.23 17.86
N ASP A 270 -1.36 10.25 18.17
CA ASP A 270 -0.05 10.42 18.78
C ASP A 270 0.96 11.11 17.84
N LEU A 271 0.68 11.21 16.55
CA LEU A 271 1.50 11.90 15.54
C LEU A 271 0.94 13.26 15.10
N ILE A 272 -0.06 13.78 15.77
CA ILE A 272 -0.61 15.10 15.46
C ILE A 272 0.46 16.15 15.81
N ARG A 273 0.89 16.90 14.80
CA ARG A 273 1.91 17.93 14.89
C ARG A 273 1.39 19.32 14.55
N ARG A 274 0.07 19.51 14.50
CA ARG A 274 -0.55 20.80 14.23
C ARG A 274 -0.52 21.66 15.49
N PRO A 275 0.03 22.89 15.45
CA PRO A 275 0.08 23.77 16.61
C PRO A 275 -1.29 24.09 17.21
N GLN A 276 -2.34 24.13 16.36
CA GLN A 276 -3.72 24.38 16.78
C GLN A 276 -4.28 23.26 17.66
N ASP A 277 -3.91 21.99 17.34
CA ASP A 277 -4.40 20.82 18.06
C ASP A 277 -3.49 20.48 19.25
N ASN A 278 -2.24 20.92 19.19
CA ASN A 278 -1.24 20.65 20.19
C ASN A 278 -0.10 21.69 20.15
N PRO A 279 -0.19 22.78 20.93
CA PRO A 279 0.86 23.79 20.99
C PRO A 279 2.24 23.25 21.37
N ALA A 280 2.30 22.17 22.16
CA ALA A 280 3.55 21.51 22.54
C ALA A 280 4.20 20.71 21.38
N SER A 281 3.51 20.54 20.25
CA SER A 281 4.04 19.84 19.07
C SER A 281 5.00 20.68 18.23
N VAL A 282 5.08 21.98 18.48
CA VAL A 282 5.97 22.88 17.73
C VAL A 282 7.42 22.45 17.95
N GLY A 283 8.12 22.18 16.85
CA GLY A 283 9.51 21.74 16.89
C GLY A 283 9.74 20.25 17.18
N GLN A 284 8.70 19.46 17.40
CA GLN A 284 8.84 18.01 17.56
C GLN A 284 9.32 17.38 16.25
N LYS A 285 10.29 16.48 16.37
CA LYS A 285 10.89 15.77 15.25
C LYS A 285 10.32 14.36 15.15
N THR A 286 10.30 13.84 13.94
CA THR A 286 9.99 12.45 13.61
C THR A 286 11.20 11.90 12.88
N GLY A 287 11.72 10.78 13.33
CA GLY A 287 12.83 10.08 12.68
C GLY A 287 12.32 8.86 11.91
N TRP A 288 13.02 8.50 10.85
CA TRP A 288 12.78 7.29 10.08
C TRP A 288 13.94 6.36 10.23
N PHE A 289 13.68 5.07 10.31
CA PHE A 289 14.69 4.05 10.23
C PHE A 289 14.20 2.90 9.34
N MET A 290 15.13 2.32 8.61
CA MET A 290 14.90 1.19 7.75
C MET A 290 16.08 0.23 7.83
N GLY A 291 15.84 -1.01 7.53
CA GLY A 291 16.85 -2.03 7.38
C GLY A 291 16.46 -2.99 6.28
N ASP A 292 17.47 -3.59 5.69
CA ASP A 292 17.37 -4.59 4.63
C ASP A 292 18.39 -5.69 4.91
N GLY A 293 18.01 -6.93 4.67
CA GLY A 293 18.89 -8.09 4.87
C GLY A 293 19.97 -8.16 3.81
N ASP A 294 21.23 -7.96 4.22
CA ASP A 294 22.35 -8.09 3.30
C ASP A 294 22.52 -9.52 2.80
N LYS A 295 22.63 -9.69 1.48
CA LYS A 295 22.90 -10.96 0.79
C LYS A 295 21.92 -12.11 1.08
N VAL A 296 20.70 -11.80 1.50
CA VAL A 296 19.67 -12.82 1.74
C VAL A 296 19.42 -13.68 0.50
N GLY A 297 19.46 -13.08 -0.69
CA GLY A 297 19.33 -13.82 -1.94
C GLY A 297 20.41 -14.87 -2.16
N ASP A 298 21.66 -14.57 -1.81
CA ASP A 298 22.79 -15.52 -1.92
C ASP A 298 22.68 -16.61 -0.85
N TYR A 299 22.33 -16.24 0.38
CA TYR A 299 22.09 -17.19 1.45
C TYR A 299 20.98 -18.21 1.08
N LEU A 300 19.90 -17.74 0.45
CA LEU A 300 18.81 -18.62 0.00
C LEU A 300 19.28 -19.63 -1.06
N LYS A 301 20.20 -19.25 -1.96
CA LYS A 301 20.80 -20.19 -2.93
C LYS A 301 21.61 -21.28 -2.23
N ASP A 302 22.37 -20.91 -1.19
CA ASP A 302 23.25 -21.84 -0.45
C ASP A 302 22.47 -22.83 0.44
N LEU A 303 21.21 -22.56 0.76
CA LEU A 303 20.39 -23.48 1.57
C LEU A 303 20.13 -24.84 0.92
N GLY A 304 20.10 -24.91 -0.41
CA GLY A 304 20.12 -26.14 -1.19
C GLY A 304 18.88 -27.04 -1.08
N SER A 305 17.82 -26.63 -0.35
CA SER A 305 16.56 -27.38 -0.30
C SER A 305 15.34 -26.51 -0.07
N ASP A 306 14.20 -26.88 -0.68
CA ASP A 306 12.91 -26.18 -0.56
C ASP A 306 12.47 -26.03 0.89
N GLN A 307 12.64 -27.08 1.70
CA GLN A 307 12.27 -27.08 3.10
C GLN A 307 13.08 -26.06 3.91
N LYS A 308 14.39 -26.01 3.71
CA LYS A 308 15.25 -25.04 4.41
C LYS A 308 14.91 -23.60 4.01
N ILE A 309 14.60 -23.33 2.74
CA ILE A 309 14.15 -22.01 2.26
C ILE A 309 12.84 -21.63 2.91
N ARG A 310 11.89 -22.57 2.98
CA ARG A 310 10.60 -22.35 3.64
C ARG A 310 10.77 -22.08 5.14
N ASP A 311 11.60 -22.84 5.81
CA ASP A 311 11.86 -22.67 7.24
C ASP A 311 12.54 -21.34 7.53
N PHE A 312 13.54 -20.96 6.73
CA PHE A 312 14.17 -19.64 6.83
C PHE A 312 13.15 -18.53 6.61
N SER A 313 12.35 -18.58 5.54
CA SER A 313 11.30 -17.60 5.27
C SER A 313 10.29 -17.51 6.43
N LYS A 314 9.93 -18.64 7.05
CA LYS A 314 9.06 -18.66 8.23
C LYS A 314 9.73 -18.00 9.43
N ILE A 315 10.99 -18.28 9.70
CA ILE A 315 11.76 -17.66 10.80
C ILE A 315 11.85 -16.16 10.61
N MET A 316 12.18 -15.69 9.41
CA MET A 316 12.23 -14.26 9.11
C MET A 316 10.89 -13.57 9.35
N ARG A 317 9.80 -14.21 8.95
CA ARG A 317 8.44 -13.70 9.18
C ARG A 317 8.08 -13.66 10.67
N GLN A 318 8.46 -14.66 11.44
CA GLN A 318 8.27 -14.70 12.89
C GLN A 318 9.10 -13.63 13.60
N TRP A 319 10.35 -13.44 13.15
CA TRP A 319 11.20 -12.36 13.64
C TRP A 319 10.57 -11.00 13.39
N GLY A 320 10.11 -10.72 12.18
CA GLY A 320 9.43 -9.46 11.84
C GLY A 320 8.20 -9.21 12.72
N GLN A 321 7.42 -10.26 13.01
CA GLN A 321 6.28 -10.18 13.93
C GLN A 321 6.69 -9.78 15.35
N LYS A 322 7.71 -10.44 15.86
CA LYS A 322 8.25 -10.16 17.19
C LYS A 322 8.81 -8.74 17.24
N PHE A 323 9.64 -8.38 16.26
CA PHE A 323 10.27 -7.07 16.14
C PHE A 323 9.23 -5.94 16.14
N GLN A 324 8.20 -6.05 15.31
CA GLN A 324 7.12 -5.06 15.25
C GLN A 324 6.38 -4.95 16.59
N ARG A 325 5.97 -6.08 17.17
CA ARG A 325 5.26 -6.09 18.45
C ARG A 325 6.10 -5.48 19.56
N ASP A 326 7.34 -5.91 19.68
CA ASP A 326 8.23 -5.52 20.77
C ASP A 326 8.60 -4.03 20.65
N PHE A 327 8.87 -3.53 19.43
CA PHE A 327 9.11 -2.10 19.22
C PHE A 327 7.89 -1.24 19.50
N ASN A 328 6.71 -1.65 19.01
CA ASN A 328 5.48 -0.88 19.21
C ASN A 328 5.06 -0.77 20.70
N GLN A 329 5.57 -1.66 21.57
CA GLN A 329 5.38 -1.60 23.01
C GLN A 329 6.32 -0.62 23.72
N THR A 330 7.40 -0.18 23.08
CA THR A 330 8.39 0.71 23.71
C THR A 330 7.92 2.16 23.83
N GLU A 331 6.86 2.55 23.15
CA GLU A 331 6.39 3.94 23.00
C GLU A 331 7.41 4.88 22.29
N LEU A 332 8.53 4.35 21.80
CA LEU A 332 9.53 5.12 21.06
C LEU A 332 9.06 5.46 19.64
N GLY A 333 8.16 4.68 19.09
CA GLY A 333 7.67 4.85 17.72
C GLY A 333 6.83 3.67 17.27
N ARG A 334 6.83 3.41 15.96
CA ARG A 334 6.09 2.30 15.35
C ARG A 334 6.86 1.67 14.21
N ILE A 335 6.77 0.36 14.07
CA ILE A 335 7.12 -0.34 12.84
C ILE A 335 5.91 -0.27 11.89
N ILE A 336 6.15 0.20 10.67
CA ILE A 336 5.13 0.32 9.62
C ILE A 336 4.98 -1.02 8.91
N TYR A 337 6.10 -1.66 8.57
CA TYR A 337 6.13 -3.03 8.08
C TYR A 337 7.44 -3.72 8.47
N ALA A 338 7.38 -5.03 8.57
CA ALA A 338 8.51 -5.94 8.70
C ALA A 338 8.14 -7.21 7.93
N GLY A 339 8.33 -7.16 6.62
CA GLY A 339 7.69 -8.10 5.69
C GLY A 339 8.51 -9.33 5.32
N GLY A 340 9.79 -9.25 5.48
CA GLY A 340 10.77 -10.30 5.11
C GLY A 340 12.10 -9.97 5.74
N ASP A 341 13.08 -9.71 4.92
CA ASP A 341 14.40 -9.22 5.29
C ASP A 341 14.46 -7.69 5.40
N ASP A 342 13.42 -7.00 4.97
CA ASP A 342 13.28 -5.55 5.03
C ASP A 342 12.25 -5.10 6.07
N PHE A 343 12.51 -3.95 6.67
CA PHE A 343 11.59 -3.28 7.58
C PHE A 343 11.67 -1.76 7.47
N LEU A 344 10.59 -1.10 7.82
CA LEU A 344 10.48 0.35 7.91
C LEU A 344 9.79 0.73 9.20
N GLY A 345 10.40 1.63 9.95
CA GLY A 345 9.84 2.17 11.18
C GLY A 345 9.96 3.68 11.26
N ILE A 346 9.20 4.23 12.19
CA ILE A 346 9.17 5.64 12.51
C ILE A 346 9.37 5.81 14.01
N VAL A 347 10.27 6.72 14.41
CA VAL A 347 10.50 7.11 15.80
C VAL A 347 9.92 8.48 16.05
N TYR A 348 9.22 8.61 17.16
CA TYR A 348 8.66 9.85 17.67
C TYR A 348 8.42 9.67 19.16
N ASN A 349 8.30 10.76 19.88
CA ASN A 349 7.92 10.64 21.27
C ASN A 349 6.40 10.49 21.40
N SER A 350 5.93 9.33 21.86
CA SER A 350 4.52 9.02 21.99
C SER A 350 3.90 9.47 23.31
N GLN A 351 4.70 9.85 24.30
CA GLN A 351 4.19 10.35 25.57
C GLN A 351 3.58 11.73 25.39
N PHE A 352 2.29 11.78 25.32
CA PHE A 352 1.49 12.99 25.20
C PHE A 352 0.47 13.02 26.32
N PRO A 353 0.24 14.19 27.01
CA PRO A 353 0.84 15.51 26.84
C PRO A 353 1.90 15.78 27.93
N GLY A 354 3.09 16.24 27.53
CA GLY A 354 4.12 16.69 28.47
C GLY A 354 5.07 17.71 27.85
N PRO A 355 5.40 18.79 28.55
CA PRO A 355 6.23 19.88 28.04
C PRO A 355 7.71 19.53 27.83
N GLN A 356 8.16 18.34 28.22
CA GLN A 356 9.57 17.93 28.18
C GLN A 356 9.98 17.09 26.97
N LEU A 357 9.09 16.87 25.99
CA LEU A 357 9.26 15.81 24.99
C LEU A 357 9.43 16.33 23.55
N ASN A 358 10.19 17.43 23.40
CA ASN A 358 10.49 17.98 22.07
C ASN A 358 11.64 17.24 21.33
N SER A 359 12.25 16.23 21.94
CA SER A 359 13.34 15.46 21.35
C SER A 359 13.02 13.98 21.28
N ILE A 360 13.45 13.34 20.20
CA ILE A 360 13.54 11.89 20.12
C ILE A 360 14.64 11.49 21.09
N ASP A 361 14.36 10.53 21.97
CA ASP A 361 15.41 9.88 22.78
C ASP A 361 16.20 8.92 21.87
N LEU A 362 17.17 9.52 21.16
CA LEU A 362 17.96 8.81 20.17
C LEU A 362 18.80 7.69 20.83
N ASP A 363 19.30 7.90 22.03
CA ASP A 363 20.11 6.91 22.74
C ASP A 363 19.28 5.68 23.09
N ARG A 364 18.04 5.86 23.56
CA ARG A 364 17.12 4.74 23.78
C ARG A 364 16.77 4.01 22.50
N VAL A 365 16.54 4.74 21.41
CA VAL A 365 16.22 4.13 20.10
C VAL A 365 17.41 3.33 19.59
N LEU A 366 18.61 3.91 19.60
CA LEU A 366 19.84 3.23 19.15
C LEU A 366 20.14 2.02 20.03
N HIS A 367 20.02 2.15 21.34
CA HIS A 367 20.22 1.04 22.27
C HIS A 367 19.25 -0.11 21.97
N TRP A 368 17.96 0.21 21.75
CA TRP A 368 16.96 -0.79 21.43
C TRP A 368 17.26 -1.49 20.09
N LEU A 369 17.62 -0.73 19.04
CA LEU A 369 17.94 -1.27 17.71
C LEU A 369 19.21 -2.13 17.70
N GLN A 370 20.19 -1.81 18.57
CA GLN A 370 21.45 -2.56 18.71
C GLN A 370 21.30 -3.80 19.61
N THR A 371 20.23 -3.90 20.38
CA THR A 371 20.01 -5.06 21.23
C THR A 371 19.59 -6.24 20.37
N PRO A 372 20.26 -7.43 20.51
CA PRO A 372 19.86 -8.61 19.73
C PRO A 372 18.42 -9.02 20.01
N HIS A 373 17.56 -8.92 19.01
CA HIS A 373 16.18 -9.39 19.08
C HIS A 373 16.14 -10.86 18.64
N LYS A 374 16.35 -11.79 19.57
CA LYS A 374 16.32 -13.24 19.32
C LYS A 374 14.90 -13.78 19.17
#